data_8b59f52c7ff950741c79a89a97afdcb9
#
_entry.id   8b59f52c7ff950741c79a89a97afdcb9
#
_cell.length_a   1.000
_cell.length_b   1.000
_cell.length_c   1.000
_cell.angle_alpha   90.00
_cell.angle_beta   90.00
_cell.angle_gamma   90.00
#
_symmetry.space_group_name_H-M   'P 1'
#
loop_
_entity.id
_entity.type
_entity.pdbx_description
1 polymer ?
#
loop_
_entity_poly.entity_id
_entity_poly.type
_entity_poly.pdbx_seq_one_letter_code
_entity_poly.pdbx_strand_id
1 'polypeptide(L)'
;PSGRMTLVHRILNLNPAGGRFGIGQITGEADIRPDDWFLTCHFVDDRVMPGTLMYECCLHTLRVYLLRMGWIGEMDEFVYEPVIGEVSQLKCRGQVTEETKAVQYEITLKEIGYKTDGMPYVLAEALMYGDHRAIVQIKNLTVQLSGLKRERLEALWANHTTRQKKQVLFDNRSILAFALGKPSEAFGDRYKMFDSERKIARLPGPPYKFLDRIISIKDCEPWVLKAGGIIEAEYDILANDWYFTEDNQPYMPFAILLEVALQPCGWLAAYLGSALTSETDISFRNLGGEATQFIKVLSLIHISEPTRLG
;
A
#
# COMPACT_ATOMS: atom_id res chain seq x y z
N PRO A 1 -2.75 11.73 -10.41
CA PRO A 1 -2.18 12.94 -11.00
C PRO A 1 -0.65 12.84 -11.04
N SER A 2 -0.03 13.43 -12.06
CA SER A 2 1.41 13.43 -12.25
C SER A 2 1.90 14.78 -12.80
N GLY A 3 3.20 15.01 -12.79
CA GLY A 3 3.79 16.23 -13.31
C GLY A 3 3.24 17.48 -12.60
N ARG A 4 2.81 18.48 -13.37
CA ARG A 4 2.28 19.74 -12.84
C ARG A 4 1.04 19.60 -11.96
N MET A 5 0.32 18.47 -12.02
CA MET A 5 -0.86 18.20 -11.18
C MET A 5 -0.54 17.36 -9.93
N THR A 6 0.72 17.21 -9.58
CA THR A 6 1.14 16.66 -8.28
C THR A 6 0.95 17.75 -7.21
N LEU A 7 -0.28 17.86 -6.74
CA LEU A 7 -0.73 18.92 -5.82
C LEU A 7 -0.83 18.47 -4.36
N VAL A 8 -0.65 17.18 -4.11
CA VAL A 8 -0.63 16.57 -2.78
C VAL A 8 0.65 15.75 -2.69
N HIS A 9 1.54 16.10 -1.79
CA HIS A 9 2.83 15.44 -1.63
C HIS A 9 2.77 14.31 -0.61
N ARG A 10 1.94 14.46 0.45
CA ARG A 10 1.80 13.47 1.53
C ARG A 10 0.42 13.54 2.18
N ILE A 11 0.02 12.44 2.76
CA ILE A 11 -1.18 12.34 3.58
C ILE A 11 -0.73 12.27 5.04
N LEU A 12 -1.20 13.22 5.83
CA LEU A 12 -0.89 13.33 7.25
C LEU A 12 -1.82 12.50 8.12
N ASN A 13 -3.10 12.43 7.73
CA ASN A 13 -4.12 11.68 8.45
C ASN A 13 -5.19 11.17 7.49
N LEU A 14 -5.69 9.97 7.74
CA LEU A 14 -6.87 9.40 7.09
C LEU A 14 -7.66 8.60 8.15
N ASN A 15 -8.88 9.06 8.43
CA ASN A 15 -9.75 8.42 9.40
C ASN A 15 -11.15 8.18 8.78
N PRO A 16 -11.51 6.92 8.46
CA PRO A 16 -12.81 6.59 7.84
C PRO A 16 -14.02 6.89 8.71
N ALA A 17 -13.85 6.98 10.02
CA ALA A 17 -14.90 7.34 10.98
C ALA A 17 -14.72 8.75 11.57
N GLY A 18 -13.80 9.53 11.00
CA GLY A 18 -13.45 10.88 11.47
C GLY A 18 -14.37 11.98 10.92
N GLY A 19 -13.97 13.20 11.29
CA GLY A 19 -14.68 14.42 10.89
C GLY A 19 -15.97 14.66 11.68
N ARG A 20 -16.52 15.87 11.55
CA ARG A 20 -17.71 16.30 12.32
C ARG A 20 -18.99 15.52 12.00
N PHE A 21 -19.02 14.83 10.87
CA PHE A 21 -20.17 14.00 10.48
C PHE A 21 -19.95 12.51 10.77
N GLY A 22 -18.73 12.11 11.23
CA GLY A 22 -18.41 10.73 11.59
C GLY A 22 -18.32 9.73 10.44
N ILE A 23 -18.22 10.20 9.19
CA ILE A 23 -18.23 9.36 7.99
C ILE A 23 -16.96 9.48 7.13
N GLY A 24 -15.94 10.21 7.62
CA GLY A 24 -14.64 10.28 7.02
C GLY A 24 -13.95 11.63 7.08
N GLN A 25 -12.65 11.59 7.25
CA GLN A 25 -11.75 12.74 7.21
C GLN A 25 -10.41 12.36 6.62
N ILE A 26 -9.83 13.26 5.84
CA ILE A 26 -8.46 13.13 5.35
C ILE A 26 -7.76 14.48 5.43
N THR A 27 -6.47 14.46 5.76
CA THR A 27 -5.59 15.62 5.72
C THR A 27 -4.42 15.35 4.80
N GLY A 28 -4.31 16.12 3.74
CA GLY A 28 -3.17 16.14 2.82
C GLY A 28 -2.30 17.36 3.04
N GLU A 29 -1.07 17.30 2.56
CA GLU A 29 -0.11 18.40 2.62
C GLU A 29 0.75 18.45 1.37
N ALA A 30 1.16 19.65 0.98
CA ALA A 30 2.19 19.90 -0.03
C ALA A 30 3.16 20.99 0.40
N ASP A 31 4.42 20.84 0.05
CA ASP A 31 5.44 21.89 0.17
C ASP A 31 5.26 22.87 -0.98
N ILE A 32 5.45 24.15 -0.69
CA ILE A 32 5.44 25.25 -1.67
C ILE A 32 6.86 25.74 -1.87
N ARG A 33 7.24 25.93 -3.12
CA ARG A 33 8.54 26.46 -3.52
C ARG A 33 8.37 27.72 -4.35
N PRO A 34 9.27 28.70 -4.24
CA PRO A 34 9.18 29.93 -5.02
C PRO A 34 9.20 29.75 -6.55
N ASP A 35 9.75 28.61 -7.01
CA ASP A 35 9.83 28.23 -8.43
C ASP A 35 8.71 27.29 -8.88
N ASP A 36 7.70 27.04 -8.04
CA ASP A 36 6.55 26.28 -8.46
C ASP A 36 5.88 26.92 -9.66
N TRP A 37 5.51 26.08 -10.63
CA TRP A 37 5.02 26.52 -11.93
C TRP A 37 3.83 27.50 -11.85
N PHE A 38 2.93 27.31 -10.89
CA PHE A 38 1.75 28.15 -10.71
C PHE A 38 2.11 29.54 -10.16
N LEU A 39 3.18 29.66 -9.36
CA LEU A 39 3.68 30.94 -8.89
C LEU A 39 4.44 31.70 -9.98
N THR A 40 5.15 30.98 -10.87
CA THR A 40 5.92 31.60 -11.95
C THR A 40 5.06 32.13 -13.08
N CYS A 41 3.82 31.66 -13.23
CA CYS A 41 2.92 32.06 -14.33
C CYS A 41 1.70 32.88 -13.88
N HIS A 42 1.40 32.99 -12.59
CA HIS A 42 0.15 33.60 -12.12
C HIS A 42 0.39 34.50 -10.88
N PHE A 43 0.75 35.76 -11.06
CA PHE A 43 1.01 36.54 -12.25
C PHE A 43 2.50 37.00 -12.30
N VAL A 44 2.91 37.72 -13.37
CA VAL A 44 4.32 38.15 -13.51
C VAL A 44 4.77 39.04 -12.35
N ASP A 45 3.92 40.02 -11.94
CA ASP A 45 4.26 40.98 -10.88
C ASP A 45 3.52 40.69 -9.54
N ASP A 46 2.73 39.60 -9.47
CA ASP A 46 1.98 39.22 -8.27
C ASP A 46 1.85 37.69 -8.21
N ARG A 47 2.87 37.02 -7.66
CA ARG A 47 3.03 35.59 -7.65
C ARG A 47 2.17 34.92 -6.60
N VAL A 48 0.98 34.50 -6.99
CA VAL A 48 0.02 33.86 -6.12
C VAL A 48 -0.54 32.59 -6.74
N MET A 49 -0.80 31.59 -5.94
CA MET A 49 -1.48 30.36 -6.40
C MET A 49 -2.90 30.67 -6.84
N PRO A 50 -3.36 30.22 -8.03
CA PRO A 50 -4.75 30.40 -8.45
C PRO A 50 -5.75 29.80 -7.45
N GLY A 51 -6.83 30.54 -7.13
CA GLY A 51 -7.89 30.04 -6.26
C GLY A 51 -8.54 28.75 -6.79
N THR A 52 -8.65 28.62 -8.11
CA THR A 52 -9.12 27.42 -8.78
C THR A 52 -8.17 26.23 -8.60
N LEU A 53 -6.88 26.46 -8.54
CA LEU A 53 -5.89 25.43 -8.25
C LEU A 53 -5.94 25.01 -6.78
N MET A 54 -6.18 25.95 -5.84
CA MET A 54 -6.43 25.63 -4.43
C MET A 54 -7.67 24.73 -4.26
N TYR A 55 -8.71 24.94 -5.05
CA TYR A 55 -9.86 24.03 -5.11
C TYR A 55 -9.45 22.63 -5.58
N GLU A 56 -8.65 22.53 -6.64
CA GLU A 56 -8.20 21.26 -7.19
C GLU A 56 -7.29 20.48 -6.22
N CYS A 57 -6.50 21.17 -5.40
CA CYS A 57 -5.72 20.53 -4.31
C CYS A 57 -6.62 19.77 -3.34
N CYS A 58 -7.71 20.43 -2.91
CA CYS A 58 -8.70 19.81 -2.03
C CYS A 58 -9.40 18.63 -2.72
N LEU A 59 -9.73 18.78 -4.00
CA LEU A 59 -10.35 17.74 -4.80
C LEU A 59 -9.45 16.51 -4.96
N HIS A 60 -8.15 16.73 -5.22
CA HIS A 60 -7.18 15.63 -5.28
C HIS A 60 -7.04 14.90 -3.95
N THR A 61 -7.05 15.63 -2.83
CA THR A 61 -7.02 15.02 -1.50
C THR A 61 -8.26 14.17 -1.25
N LEU A 62 -9.45 14.63 -1.66
CA LEU A 62 -10.68 13.83 -1.60
C LEU A 62 -10.59 12.57 -2.47
N ARG A 63 -10.05 12.68 -3.70
CA ARG A 63 -9.84 11.52 -4.58
C ARG A 63 -8.91 10.48 -3.95
N VAL A 64 -7.85 10.91 -3.24
CA VAL A 64 -6.97 9.99 -2.49
C VAL A 64 -7.76 9.24 -1.42
N TYR A 65 -8.65 9.92 -0.68
CA TYR A 65 -9.53 9.27 0.28
C TYR A 65 -10.40 8.20 -0.39
N LEU A 66 -11.07 8.53 -1.48
CA LEU A 66 -11.97 7.62 -2.20
C LEU A 66 -11.23 6.39 -2.75
N LEU A 67 -10.04 6.60 -3.32
CA LEU A 67 -9.17 5.50 -3.75
C LEU A 67 -8.83 4.57 -2.59
N ARG A 68 -8.50 5.13 -1.42
CA ARG A 68 -8.19 4.34 -0.21
C ARG A 68 -9.41 3.62 0.36
N MET A 69 -10.60 4.14 0.13
CA MET A 69 -11.87 3.50 0.50
C MET A 69 -12.36 2.48 -0.53
N GLY A 70 -11.58 2.23 -1.58
CA GLY A 70 -11.90 1.22 -2.57
C GLY A 70 -12.81 1.69 -3.71
N TRP A 71 -12.91 2.99 -3.92
CA TRP A 71 -13.64 3.54 -5.06
C TRP A 71 -12.76 3.53 -6.30
N ILE A 72 -12.57 2.34 -6.85
CA ILE A 72 -11.72 2.05 -8.00
C ILE A 72 -12.51 1.26 -9.05
N GLY A 73 -11.97 1.21 -10.26
CA GLY A 73 -12.42 0.39 -11.38
C GLY A 73 -11.24 0.15 -12.33
N GLU A 74 -11.48 -0.56 -13.41
CA GLU A 74 -10.48 -0.73 -14.46
C GLU A 74 -10.21 0.60 -15.17
N MET A 75 -9.02 0.76 -15.74
CA MET A 75 -8.68 1.94 -16.53
C MET A 75 -9.72 2.10 -17.66
N ASP A 76 -10.15 3.34 -17.86
CA ASP A 76 -11.16 3.74 -18.86
C ASP A 76 -12.63 3.35 -18.54
N GLU A 77 -12.91 2.63 -17.44
CA GLU A 77 -14.29 2.32 -17.04
C GLU A 77 -14.99 3.51 -16.37
N PHE A 78 -14.25 4.41 -15.74
CA PHE A 78 -14.83 5.51 -14.97
C PHE A 78 -13.97 6.77 -14.92
N VAL A 79 -14.63 7.88 -14.63
CA VAL A 79 -13.98 9.19 -14.45
C VAL A 79 -14.44 9.81 -13.14
N TYR A 80 -13.47 10.37 -12.38
CA TYR A 80 -13.77 11.25 -11.26
C TYR A 80 -14.13 12.64 -11.77
N GLU A 81 -15.34 13.05 -11.54
CA GLU A 81 -15.84 14.38 -11.95
C GLU A 81 -16.75 15.00 -10.87
N PRO A 82 -17.00 16.30 -10.91
CA PRO A 82 -17.97 16.94 -10.01
C PRO A 82 -19.37 16.35 -10.16
N VAL A 83 -20.13 16.33 -9.08
CA VAL A 83 -21.54 15.91 -9.13
C VAL A 83 -22.34 16.92 -9.95
N ILE A 84 -22.93 16.46 -11.06
CA ILE A 84 -23.70 17.30 -11.95
C ILE A 84 -24.93 17.87 -11.23
N GLY A 85 -25.11 19.18 -11.33
CA GLY A 85 -26.23 19.90 -10.71
C GLY A 85 -25.98 20.36 -9.26
N GLU A 86 -24.90 19.94 -8.63
CA GLU A 86 -24.56 20.39 -7.27
C GLU A 86 -23.75 21.69 -7.30
N VAL A 87 -24.08 22.59 -6.35
CA VAL A 87 -23.42 23.89 -6.23
C VAL A 87 -22.31 23.80 -5.19
N SER A 88 -21.07 23.94 -5.62
CA SER A 88 -19.91 24.09 -4.74
C SER A 88 -19.64 25.58 -4.47
N GLN A 89 -19.32 25.91 -3.21
CA GLN A 89 -19.01 27.29 -2.81
C GLN A 89 -17.57 27.39 -2.36
N LEU A 90 -16.78 28.21 -3.04
CA LEU A 90 -15.40 28.52 -2.72
C LEU A 90 -15.31 29.90 -2.06
N LYS A 91 -14.64 30.01 -0.90
CA LYS A 91 -14.30 31.26 -0.23
C LYS A 91 -12.81 31.33 0.02
N CYS A 92 -12.11 32.21 -0.71
CA CYS A 92 -10.70 32.50 -0.49
C CYS A 92 -10.59 33.70 0.47
N ARG A 93 -9.81 33.55 1.54
CA ARG A 93 -9.56 34.57 2.58
C ARG A 93 -8.09 34.84 2.79
N GLY A 94 -7.23 34.18 2.05
CA GLY A 94 -5.79 34.33 2.06
C GLY A 94 -5.20 33.79 0.78
N GLN A 95 -3.90 33.98 0.63
CA GLN A 95 -3.14 33.66 -0.56
C GLN A 95 -2.05 32.65 -0.23
N VAL A 96 -1.61 31.90 -1.22
CA VAL A 96 -0.37 31.12 -1.23
C VAL A 96 0.58 31.87 -2.14
N THR A 97 1.68 32.32 -1.57
CA THR A 97 2.72 33.13 -2.25
C THR A 97 4.05 32.38 -2.26
N GLU A 98 5.08 32.98 -2.84
CA GLU A 98 6.44 32.45 -2.83
C GLU A 98 7.08 32.39 -1.41
N GLU A 99 6.50 33.08 -0.43
CA GLU A 99 6.94 33.05 0.98
C GLU A 99 6.31 31.87 1.75
N THR A 100 5.18 31.32 1.26
CA THR A 100 4.49 30.18 1.87
C THR A 100 5.39 28.94 1.82
N LYS A 101 5.50 28.21 2.94
CA LYS A 101 6.33 27.00 3.03
C LYS A 101 5.56 25.73 2.74
N ALA A 102 4.34 25.65 3.29
CA ALA A 102 3.51 24.47 3.17
C ALA A 102 2.02 24.84 3.12
N VAL A 103 1.26 24.00 2.46
CA VAL A 103 -0.20 24.06 2.44
C VAL A 103 -0.77 22.73 2.92
N GLN A 104 -1.81 22.81 3.74
CA GLN A 104 -2.54 21.62 4.23
C GLN A 104 -3.99 21.66 3.77
N TYR A 105 -4.52 20.50 3.45
CA TYR A 105 -5.89 20.31 2.96
C TYR A 105 -6.62 19.38 3.90
N GLU A 106 -7.56 19.91 4.67
CA GLU A 106 -8.43 19.14 5.54
C GLU A 106 -9.79 18.93 4.86
N ILE A 107 -10.12 17.69 4.58
CA ILE A 107 -11.36 17.31 3.91
C ILE A 107 -12.20 16.48 4.88
N THR A 108 -13.43 16.92 5.11
CA THR A 108 -14.41 16.21 5.95
C THR A 108 -15.58 15.78 5.08
N LEU A 109 -15.86 14.50 5.00
CA LEU A 109 -16.99 13.96 4.26
C LEU A 109 -18.30 14.36 4.98
N LYS A 110 -19.25 14.84 4.18
CA LYS A 110 -20.58 15.25 4.61
C LYS A 110 -21.64 14.23 4.22
N GLU A 111 -21.48 13.66 3.04
CA GLU A 111 -22.40 12.67 2.48
C GLU A 111 -21.62 11.75 1.54
N ILE A 112 -21.93 10.47 1.55
CA ILE A 112 -21.37 9.46 0.65
C ILE A 112 -22.46 8.44 0.33
N GLY A 113 -22.61 8.06 -0.92
CA GLY A 113 -23.68 7.15 -1.31
C GLY A 113 -23.72 6.86 -2.80
N TYR A 114 -24.89 6.40 -3.22
CA TYR A 114 -25.20 6.10 -4.61
C TYR A 114 -26.42 6.90 -5.05
N LYS A 115 -26.37 7.45 -6.25
CA LYS A 115 -27.52 8.07 -6.91
C LYS A 115 -28.58 7.02 -7.25
N THR A 116 -29.75 7.47 -7.67
CA THR A 116 -30.87 6.57 -8.08
C THR A 116 -30.51 5.63 -9.23
N ASP A 117 -29.58 6.03 -10.08
CA ASP A 117 -29.04 5.24 -11.19
C ASP A 117 -27.87 4.32 -10.78
N GLY A 118 -27.51 4.29 -9.49
CA GLY A 118 -26.43 3.49 -8.93
C GLY A 118 -25.04 4.14 -9.01
N MET A 119 -24.91 5.37 -9.50
CA MET A 119 -23.62 6.07 -9.61
C MET A 119 -23.10 6.47 -8.23
N PRO A 120 -21.86 6.12 -7.84
CA PRO A 120 -21.25 6.52 -6.58
C PRO A 120 -20.98 8.02 -6.55
N TYR A 121 -21.30 8.67 -5.43
CA TYR A 121 -21.01 10.09 -5.22
C TYR A 121 -20.64 10.42 -3.78
N VAL A 122 -19.95 11.55 -3.61
CA VAL A 122 -19.60 12.11 -2.30
C VAL A 122 -19.72 13.62 -2.32
N LEU A 123 -20.21 14.16 -1.19
CA LEU A 123 -20.15 15.57 -0.84
C LEU A 123 -19.25 15.74 0.39
N ALA A 124 -18.38 16.73 0.34
CA ALA A 124 -17.45 17.02 1.42
C ALA A 124 -17.36 18.53 1.68
N GLU A 125 -16.77 18.86 2.80
CA GLU A 125 -16.31 20.21 3.10
C GLU A 125 -14.79 20.21 3.16
N ALA A 126 -14.18 21.30 2.74
CA ALA A 126 -12.73 21.44 2.78
C ALA A 126 -12.30 22.76 3.43
N LEU A 127 -11.22 22.66 4.19
CA LEU A 127 -10.43 23.79 4.65
C LEU A 127 -9.00 23.64 4.11
N MET A 128 -8.45 24.72 3.60
CA MET A 128 -7.07 24.79 3.22
C MET A 128 -6.34 25.80 4.11
N TYR A 129 -5.15 25.42 4.53
CA TYR A 129 -4.26 26.24 5.36
C TYR A 129 -2.98 26.53 4.61
N GLY A 130 -2.49 27.75 4.70
CA GLY A 130 -1.13 28.14 4.31
C GLY A 130 -0.36 28.49 5.57
N ASP A 131 0.76 27.81 5.84
CA ASP A 131 1.57 27.95 7.04
C ASP A 131 0.73 28.01 8.33
N HIS A 132 -0.18 27.04 8.49
CA HIS A 132 -1.13 26.89 9.60
C HIS A 132 -2.27 27.92 9.70
N ARG A 133 -2.34 28.87 8.75
CA ARG A 133 -3.43 29.85 8.71
C ARG A 133 -4.50 29.39 7.73
N ALA A 134 -5.76 29.34 8.15
CA ALA A 134 -6.88 29.01 7.27
C ALA A 134 -7.05 30.09 6.18
N ILE A 135 -6.93 29.70 4.91
CA ILE A 135 -6.96 30.59 3.75
C ILE A 135 -8.10 30.30 2.78
N VAL A 136 -8.59 29.03 2.73
CA VAL A 136 -9.69 28.64 1.85
C VAL A 136 -10.71 27.81 2.60
N GLN A 137 -11.97 28.06 2.31
CA GLN A 137 -13.10 27.23 2.73
C GLN A 137 -13.92 26.83 1.51
N ILE A 138 -14.19 25.53 1.38
CA ILE A 138 -15.05 24.98 0.34
C ILE A 138 -16.24 24.28 1.00
N LYS A 139 -17.46 24.65 0.59
CA LYS A 139 -18.68 23.93 0.94
C LYS A 139 -19.16 23.15 -0.27
N ASN A 140 -19.63 21.92 -0.03
CA ASN A 140 -20.06 20.98 -1.05
C ASN A 140 -18.97 20.79 -2.13
N LEU A 141 -17.77 20.41 -1.70
CA LEU A 141 -16.77 19.81 -2.57
C LEU A 141 -17.32 18.45 -3.01
N THR A 142 -17.50 18.23 -4.30
CA THR A 142 -18.23 17.06 -4.80
C THR A 142 -17.41 16.23 -5.73
N VAL A 143 -17.61 14.90 -5.68
CA VAL A 143 -17.05 13.93 -6.63
C VAL A 143 -18.10 12.86 -6.92
N GLN A 144 -18.24 12.48 -8.17
CA GLN A 144 -18.92 11.26 -8.61
C GLN A 144 -18.00 10.41 -9.47
N LEU A 145 -18.28 9.12 -9.55
CA LEU A 145 -17.57 8.19 -10.44
C LEU A 145 -18.48 7.89 -11.64
N SER A 146 -18.40 8.74 -12.65
CA SER A 146 -19.16 8.54 -13.87
C SER A 146 -18.64 7.35 -14.67
N GLY A 147 -19.54 6.48 -15.11
CA GLY A 147 -19.24 5.20 -15.78
C GLY A 147 -19.28 4.00 -14.81
N LEU A 148 -19.10 4.20 -13.51
CA LEU A 148 -19.15 3.14 -12.52
C LEU A 148 -20.52 3.11 -11.81
N LYS A 149 -21.05 1.90 -11.59
CA LYS A 149 -22.28 1.68 -10.83
C LYS A 149 -22.02 0.86 -9.57
N ARG A 150 -22.97 0.97 -8.63
CA ARG A 150 -22.93 0.26 -7.34
C ARG A 150 -22.63 -1.23 -7.53
N GLU A 151 -23.34 -1.90 -8.42
CA GLU A 151 -23.21 -3.34 -8.65
C GLU A 151 -21.80 -3.72 -9.09
N ARG A 152 -21.19 -2.90 -9.98
CA ARG A 152 -19.82 -3.12 -10.44
C ARG A 152 -18.80 -2.89 -9.33
N LEU A 153 -18.97 -1.81 -8.54
CA LEU A 153 -18.09 -1.51 -7.42
C LEU A 153 -18.17 -2.61 -6.34
N GLU A 154 -19.39 -3.05 -6.01
CA GLU A 154 -19.60 -4.16 -5.06
C GLU A 154 -19.05 -5.47 -5.59
N ALA A 155 -19.17 -5.76 -6.90
CA ALA A 155 -18.62 -6.95 -7.52
C ALA A 155 -17.08 -6.97 -7.51
N LEU A 156 -16.43 -5.83 -7.71
CA LEU A 156 -14.96 -5.71 -7.57
C LEU A 156 -14.50 -6.11 -6.17
N TRP A 157 -15.29 -5.78 -5.14
CA TRP A 157 -14.95 -6.05 -3.74
C TRP A 157 -15.56 -7.34 -3.19
N ALA A 158 -16.58 -7.94 -3.85
CA ALA A 158 -17.22 -9.17 -3.39
C ALA A 158 -16.23 -10.35 -3.25
N ASN A 159 -15.22 -10.38 -4.11
CA ASN A 159 -14.17 -11.39 -4.07
C ASN A 159 -12.97 -11.00 -3.17
N HIS A 160 -12.92 -9.76 -2.75
CA HIS A 160 -11.98 -9.28 -1.73
C HIS A 160 -12.59 -9.46 -0.33
N THR A 161 -12.98 -10.70 -0.01
CA THR A 161 -13.31 -11.04 1.37
C THR A 161 -12.21 -10.52 2.27
N THR A 162 -12.61 -9.77 3.29
CA THR A 162 -11.77 -9.44 4.44
C THR A 162 -10.91 -10.67 4.71
N ARG A 163 -9.59 -10.54 4.58
CA ARG A 163 -8.65 -11.64 4.83
C ARG A 163 -9.07 -12.27 6.14
N GLN A 164 -9.76 -13.43 6.09
CA GLN A 164 -9.92 -14.23 7.30
C GLN A 164 -8.50 -14.40 7.81
N LYS A 165 -8.22 -13.97 9.04
CA LYS A 165 -6.92 -14.20 9.68
C LYS A 165 -6.72 -15.70 9.62
N LYS A 166 -5.97 -16.17 8.61
CA LYS A 166 -5.57 -17.56 8.53
C LYS A 166 -4.80 -17.86 9.80
N GLN A 167 -5.01 -19.02 10.37
CA GLN A 167 -4.23 -19.44 11.53
C GLN A 167 -2.76 -19.46 11.14
N VAL A 168 -1.94 -18.74 11.88
CA VAL A 168 -0.49 -18.75 11.67
C VAL A 168 0.06 -20.02 12.28
N LEU A 169 0.70 -20.87 11.46
CA LEU A 169 1.37 -22.08 11.92
C LEU A 169 2.76 -21.77 12.49
N PHE A 170 3.52 -20.90 11.79
CA PHE A 170 4.82 -20.43 12.23
C PHE A 170 4.89 -18.92 12.02
N ASP A 171 5.15 -18.22 13.08
CA ASP A 171 5.23 -16.76 13.13
C ASP A 171 6.64 -16.26 12.80
N ASN A 172 6.77 -14.93 12.75
CA ASN A 172 8.05 -14.27 12.50
C ASN A 172 9.15 -14.66 13.51
N ARG A 173 8.78 -15.00 14.74
CA ARG A 173 9.76 -15.45 15.75
C ARG A 173 10.37 -16.78 15.36
N SER A 174 9.56 -17.75 14.95
CA SER A 174 10.01 -19.05 14.48
C SER A 174 10.88 -18.94 13.22
N ILE A 175 10.52 -18.03 12.30
CA ILE A 175 11.29 -17.77 11.09
C ILE A 175 12.66 -17.16 11.43
N LEU A 176 12.72 -16.18 12.32
CA LEU A 176 13.97 -15.57 12.78
C LEU A 176 14.83 -16.56 13.59
N ALA A 177 14.23 -17.45 14.37
CA ALA A 177 14.96 -18.52 15.07
C ALA A 177 15.70 -19.42 14.07
N PHE A 178 15.08 -19.78 12.96
CA PHE A 178 15.74 -20.53 11.90
C PHE A 178 16.76 -19.67 11.12
N ALA A 179 16.43 -18.42 10.78
CA ALA A 179 17.33 -17.57 9.99
C ALA A 179 18.60 -17.18 10.74
N LEU A 180 18.48 -16.74 11.98
CA LEU A 180 19.57 -16.11 12.75
C LEU A 180 19.83 -16.73 14.12
N GLY A 181 18.81 -17.38 14.72
CA GLY A 181 18.84 -17.90 16.06
C GLY A 181 19.11 -19.40 16.14
N LYS A 182 18.35 -20.08 16.98
CA LYS A 182 18.46 -21.52 17.23
C LYS A 182 17.46 -22.29 16.36
N PRO A 183 17.88 -23.13 15.43
CA PRO A 183 16.99 -23.95 14.61
C PRO A 183 16.03 -24.83 15.40
N SER A 184 16.42 -25.28 16.58
CA SER A 184 15.55 -26.06 17.46
C SER A 184 14.31 -25.31 17.94
N GLU A 185 14.37 -23.99 18.06
CA GLU A 185 13.20 -23.16 18.40
C GLU A 185 12.16 -23.07 17.25
N ALA A 186 12.60 -23.33 16.02
CA ALA A 186 11.70 -23.38 14.84
C ALA A 186 11.18 -24.80 14.58
N PHE A 187 12.03 -25.83 14.68
CA PHE A 187 11.76 -27.18 14.18
C PHE A 187 11.77 -28.28 15.27
N GLY A 188 11.96 -27.88 16.51
CA GLY A 188 11.93 -28.79 17.66
C GLY A 188 13.27 -29.47 17.94
N ASP A 189 13.25 -30.35 18.96
CA ASP A 189 14.44 -30.90 19.59
C ASP A 189 15.39 -31.66 18.67
N ARG A 190 14.90 -32.23 17.57
CA ARG A 190 15.74 -32.90 16.57
C ARG A 190 16.77 -31.98 15.93
N TYR A 191 16.54 -30.66 16.02
CA TYR A 191 17.43 -29.65 15.44
C TYR A 191 18.43 -29.06 16.45
N LYS A 192 18.48 -29.55 17.71
CA LYS A 192 19.38 -29.03 18.75
C LYS A 192 20.85 -29.08 18.35
N MET A 193 21.28 -30.09 17.57
CA MET A 193 22.63 -30.16 17.08
C MET A 193 23.02 -28.99 16.16
N PHE A 194 22.06 -28.37 15.52
CA PHE A 194 22.29 -27.21 14.65
C PHE A 194 22.25 -25.87 15.41
N ASP A 195 22.01 -25.89 16.70
CA ASP A 195 22.07 -24.67 17.52
C ASP A 195 23.52 -24.24 17.77
N SER A 196 24.48 -25.19 17.81
CA SER A 196 25.87 -24.90 18.14
C SER A 196 26.92 -25.88 17.53
N GLU A 197 26.56 -27.15 17.32
CA GLU A 197 27.51 -28.17 16.95
C GLU A 197 27.71 -28.32 15.45
N ARG A 198 26.64 -28.24 14.70
CA ARG A 198 26.60 -28.39 13.23
C ARG A 198 26.01 -27.17 12.56
N LYS A 199 26.39 -26.96 11.31
CA LYS A 199 25.78 -25.91 10.46
C LYS A 199 24.61 -26.46 9.66
N ILE A 200 23.60 -25.64 9.46
CA ILE A 200 22.45 -25.91 8.62
C ILE A 200 22.30 -24.79 7.59
N ALA A 201 21.77 -25.11 6.41
CA ALA A 201 21.32 -24.10 5.45
C ALA A 201 20.21 -23.25 6.08
N ARG A 202 20.38 -21.95 6.11
CA ARG A 202 19.49 -21.00 6.77
C ARG A 202 18.80 -20.10 5.77
N LEU A 203 17.74 -19.44 6.20
CA LEU A 203 17.17 -18.31 5.48
C LEU A 203 18.04 -17.05 5.65
N PRO A 204 17.98 -16.10 4.73
CA PRO A 204 18.56 -14.79 4.93
C PRO A 204 17.93 -14.08 6.14
N GLY A 205 18.74 -13.27 6.83
CA GLY A 205 18.26 -12.33 7.84
C GLY A 205 17.86 -10.98 7.24
N PRO A 206 17.24 -10.09 8.04
CA PRO A 206 17.00 -8.71 7.63
C PRO A 206 18.30 -8.01 7.19
N PRO A 207 18.28 -7.12 6.17
CA PRO A 207 17.08 -6.66 5.47
C PRO A 207 16.62 -7.55 4.30
N TYR A 208 17.26 -8.68 4.06
CA TYR A 208 16.99 -9.58 2.93
C TYR A 208 16.04 -10.75 3.28
N LYS A 209 15.29 -10.63 4.38
CA LYS A 209 14.26 -11.58 4.81
C LYS A 209 12.91 -11.17 4.22
N PHE A 210 12.31 -12.03 3.39
CA PHE A 210 11.04 -11.79 2.69
C PHE A 210 9.98 -12.86 3.02
N LEU A 211 9.96 -13.31 4.26
CA LEU A 211 9.03 -14.28 4.80
C LEU A 211 8.64 -13.87 6.22
N ASP A 212 7.35 -13.60 6.49
CA ASP A 212 6.89 -13.17 7.81
C ASP A 212 6.14 -14.24 8.57
N ARG A 213 5.41 -15.11 7.87
CA ARG A 213 4.66 -16.21 8.50
C ARG A 213 4.30 -17.32 7.54
N ILE A 214 4.13 -18.51 8.08
CA ILE A 214 3.63 -19.67 7.36
C ILE A 214 2.22 -19.95 7.86
N ILE A 215 1.30 -20.09 6.94
CA ILE A 215 -0.13 -20.19 7.20
C ILE A 215 -0.72 -21.56 6.82
N SER A 216 -0.01 -22.33 5.99
CA SER A 216 -0.44 -23.69 5.62
C SER A 216 0.74 -24.54 5.18
N ILE A 217 0.75 -25.79 5.60
CA ILE A 217 1.64 -26.85 5.10
C ILE A 217 0.76 -28.06 4.83
N LYS A 218 0.85 -28.63 3.63
CA LYS A 218 0.03 -29.75 3.17
C LYS A 218 0.87 -30.80 2.48
N ASP A 219 0.34 -32.02 2.44
CA ASP A 219 0.89 -33.17 1.70
C ASP A 219 2.30 -33.58 2.13
N CYS A 220 2.69 -33.24 3.37
CA CYS A 220 3.98 -33.59 3.93
C CYS A 220 3.96 -33.64 5.46
N GLU A 221 4.92 -34.31 6.03
CA GLU A 221 5.11 -34.44 7.48
C GLU A 221 6.46 -33.87 7.92
N PRO A 222 6.56 -33.31 9.14
CA PRO A 222 7.85 -32.79 9.64
C PRO A 222 8.87 -33.92 9.72
N TRP A 223 10.11 -33.59 9.34
CA TRP A 223 11.28 -34.46 9.34
C TRP A 223 11.21 -35.66 8.38
N VAL A 224 10.24 -35.69 7.47
CA VAL A 224 10.13 -36.69 6.41
C VAL A 224 10.40 -36.03 5.06
N LEU A 225 11.61 -36.25 4.54
CA LEU A 225 12.00 -35.70 3.24
C LEU A 225 11.32 -36.47 2.11
N LYS A 226 10.25 -35.87 1.57
CA LYS A 226 9.46 -36.43 0.47
C LYS A 226 9.07 -35.30 -0.49
N ALA A 227 9.05 -35.62 -1.78
CA ALA A 227 8.52 -34.70 -2.80
C ALA A 227 7.00 -34.50 -2.67
N GLY A 228 6.48 -33.37 -3.16
CA GLY A 228 5.05 -33.08 -3.25
C GLY A 228 4.49 -32.27 -2.08
N GLY A 229 5.31 -31.87 -1.10
CA GLY A 229 4.87 -30.97 -0.03
C GLY A 229 4.50 -29.57 -0.56
N ILE A 230 3.44 -28.98 -0.02
CA ILE A 230 2.95 -27.65 -0.37
C ILE A 230 3.05 -26.74 0.85
N ILE A 231 3.56 -25.53 0.65
CA ILE A 231 3.63 -24.47 1.66
C ILE A 231 2.89 -23.21 1.17
N GLU A 232 2.08 -22.62 2.06
CA GLU A 232 1.55 -21.29 1.87
C GLU A 232 2.18 -20.35 2.92
N ALA A 233 2.75 -19.26 2.46
CA ALA A 233 3.42 -18.29 3.32
C ALA A 233 2.98 -16.86 2.97
N GLU A 234 3.22 -15.94 3.89
CA GLU A 234 2.91 -14.53 3.70
C GLU A 234 4.11 -13.66 4.01
N TYR A 235 4.27 -12.62 3.22
CA TYR A 235 5.19 -11.51 3.43
C TYR A 235 4.42 -10.19 3.38
N ASP A 236 4.57 -9.35 4.39
CA ASP A 236 3.91 -8.05 4.48
C ASP A 236 4.79 -6.98 3.82
N ILE A 237 4.35 -6.49 2.68
CA ILE A 237 5.04 -5.48 1.91
C ILE A 237 4.71 -4.10 2.48
N LEU A 238 5.70 -3.41 3.01
CA LEU A 238 5.54 -2.07 3.55
C LEU A 238 5.84 -1.01 2.47
N ALA A 239 5.12 0.10 2.55
CA ALA A 239 5.28 1.19 1.60
C ALA A 239 6.69 1.80 1.56
N ASN A 240 7.39 1.73 2.68
CA ASN A 240 8.74 2.24 2.88
C ASN A 240 9.82 1.15 2.90
N ASP A 241 9.53 -0.05 2.39
CA ASP A 241 10.55 -1.07 2.24
C ASP A 241 11.69 -0.55 1.36
N TRP A 242 12.92 -0.85 1.79
CA TRP A 242 14.16 -0.30 1.24
C TRP A 242 14.29 -0.48 -0.29
N TYR A 243 13.82 -1.59 -0.84
CA TYR A 243 13.92 -1.87 -2.27
C TYR A 243 13.05 -0.96 -3.15
N PHE A 244 12.00 -0.31 -2.60
CA PHE A 244 11.25 0.70 -3.34
C PHE A 244 11.99 2.03 -3.40
N THR A 245 12.67 2.39 -2.30
CA THR A 245 13.39 3.67 -2.20
C THR A 245 14.76 3.62 -2.86
N GLU A 246 15.47 2.50 -2.72
CA GLU A 246 16.83 2.36 -3.25
C GLU A 246 16.86 2.02 -4.74
N ASP A 247 15.89 1.25 -5.24
CA ASP A 247 15.73 0.98 -6.67
C ASP A 247 15.04 2.12 -7.43
N ASN A 248 14.49 3.09 -6.68
CA ASN A 248 13.77 4.24 -7.21
C ASN A 248 12.65 3.86 -8.19
N GLN A 249 11.96 2.75 -7.93
CA GLN A 249 10.85 2.23 -8.72
C GLN A 249 9.58 2.12 -7.86
N PRO A 250 8.39 2.36 -8.43
CA PRO A 250 7.13 2.24 -7.69
C PRO A 250 6.67 0.78 -7.51
N TYR A 251 7.42 -0.18 -7.97
CA TYR A 251 7.10 -1.61 -7.90
C TYR A 251 8.26 -2.41 -7.34
N MET A 252 7.93 -3.58 -6.78
CA MET A 252 8.92 -4.52 -6.25
C MET A 252 9.83 -5.01 -7.37
N PRO A 253 11.17 -4.92 -7.23
CA PRO A 253 12.10 -5.49 -8.17
C PRO A 253 11.87 -7.00 -8.37
N PHE A 254 12.00 -7.48 -9.60
CA PHE A 254 11.74 -8.88 -9.93
C PHE A 254 12.63 -9.84 -9.12
N ALA A 255 13.87 -9.45 -8.84
CA ALA A 255 14.79 -10.23 -8.00
C ALA A 255 14.25 -10.41 -6.57
N ILE A 256 13.63 -9.37 -5.98
CA ILE A 256 13.00 -9.45 -4.66
C ILE A 256 11.76 -10.37 -4.70
N LEU A 257 10.96 -10.28 -5.75
CA LEU A 257 9.81 -11.15 -5.94
C LEU A 257 10.21 -12.63 -6.04
N LEU A 258 11.32 -12.92 -6.71
CA LEU A 258 11.89 -14.28 -6.75
C LEU A 258 12.31 -14.77 -5.36
N GLU A 259 12.94 -13.93 -4.55
CA GLU A 259 13.30 -14.27 -3.17
C GLU A 259 12.07 -14.50 -2.28
N VAL A 260 11.03 -13.71 -2.43
CA VAL A 260 9.73 -13.94 -1.74
C VAL A 260 9.17 -15.33 -2.04
N ALA A 261 9.33 -15.81 -3.28
CA ALA A 261 8.89 -17.14 -3.70
C ALA A 261 9.83 -18.26 -3.24
N LEU A 262 11.14 -18.02 -3.20
CA LEU A 262 12.16 -19.04 -2.90
C LEU A 262 12.36 -19.28 -1.41
N GLN A 263 12.24 -18.27 -0.55
CA GLN A 263 12.49 -18.40 0.88
C GLN A 263 11.53 -19.39 1.58
N PRO A 264 10.21 -19.44 1.28
CA PRO A 264 9.34 -20.49 1.79
C PRO A 264 9.78 -21.91 1.39
N CYS A 265 10.33 -22.09 0.19
CA CYS A 265 10.86 -23.39 -0.26
C CYS A 265 12.07 -23.84 0.59
N GLY A 266 12.99 -22.90 0.89
CA GLY A 266 14.12 -23.16 1.78
C GLY A 266 13.68 -23.51 3.20
N TRP A 267 12.65 -22.83 3.70
CA TRP A 267 12.06 -23.13 5.00
C TRP A 267 11.38 -24.51 5.01
N LEU A 268 10.61 -24.83 3.96
CA LEU A 268 9.97 -26.15 3.82
C LEU A 268 11.00 -27.28 3.76
N ALA A 269 12.09 -27.10 3.01
CA ALA A 269 13.16 -28.11 2.93
C ALA A 269 13.77 -28.40 4.31
N ALA A 270 13.97 -27.36 5.13
CA ALA A 270 14.40 -27.56 6.50
C ALA A 270 13.31 -28.25 7.34
N TYR A 271 12.06 -27.82 7.28
CA TYR A 271 10.94 -28.45 7.99
C TYR A 271 10.81 -29.94 7.69
N LEU A 272 11.02 -30.34 6.43
CA LEU A 272 11.02 -31.73 5.99
C LEU A 272 12.27 -32.52 6.45
N GLY A 273 13.22 -31.89 7.10
CA GLY A 273 14.39 -32.60 7.64
C GLY A 273 15.53 -32.80 6.65
N SER A 274 15.66 -31.96 5.62
CA SER A 274 16.76 -32.10 4.63
C SER A 274 18.14 -32.18 5.30
N ALA A 275 18.38 -31.37 6.34
CA ALA A 275 19.65 -31.39 7.08
C ALA A 275 19.83 -32.63 7.95
N LEU A 276 18.78 -33.35 8.29
CA LEU A 276 18.83 -34.58 9.11
C LEU A 276 19.20 -35.83 8.29
N THR A 277 19.19 -35.73 6.96
CA THR A 277 19.53 -36.85 6.06
C THR A 277 21.01 -36.99 5.81
N SER A 278 21.83 -36.08 6.33
CA SER A 278 23.29 -36.09 6.13
C SER A 278 24.03 -35.98 7.46
N GLU A 279 25.13 -36.66 7.58
CA GLU A 279 26.08 -36.53 8.70
C GLU A 279 26.98 -35.29 8.54
N THR A 280 27.07 -34.74 7.33
CA THR A 280 27.85 -33.54 7.02
C THR A 280 26.98 -32.32 6.92
N ASP A 281 27.60 -31.13 7.05
CA ASP A 281 26.92 -29.85 6.90
C ASP A 281 26.45 -29.64 5.45
N ILE A 282 25.21 -29.21 5.30
CA ILE A 282 24.56 -28.96 4.00
C ILE A 282 24.29 -27.46 3.82
N SER A 283 24.49 -26.99 2.60
CA SER A 283 24.15 -25.62 2.19
C SER A 283 23.17 -25.61 1.01
N PHE A 284 22.26 -24.63 0.95
CA PHE A 284 21.44 -24.41 -0.24
C PHE A 284 22.23 -23.68 -1.33
N ARG A 285 21.93 -24.03 -2.56
CA ARG A 285 22.43 -23.34 -3.77
C ARG A 285 21.34 -23.34 -4.82
N ASN A 286 21.05 -22.19 -5.41
CA ASN A 286 20.20 -22.08 -6.57
C ASN A 286 20.99 -22.52 -7.79
N LEU A 287 20.49 -23.51 -8.51
CA LEU A 287 21.17 -24.07 -9.71
C LEU A 287 20.58 -23.46 -11.00
N GLY A 288 19.38 -22.94 -10.98
CA GLY A 288 18.68 -22.37 -12.11
C GLY A 288 17.19 -22.45 -11.92
N GLY A 289 16.44 -21.80 -12.81
CA GLY A 289 14.98 -21.81 -12.79
C GLY A 289 14.41 -20.92 -13.87
N GLU A 290 13.12 -21.08 -14.12
CA GLU A 290 12.35 -20.21 -15.00
C GLU A 290 11.28 -19.54 -14.15
N ALA A 291 11.05 -18.24 -14.39
CA ALA A 291 10.04 -17.49 -13.68
C ALA A 291 9.39 -16.46 -14.62
N THR A 292 8.09 -16.28 -14.47
CA THR A 292 7.32 -15.29 -15.22
C THR A 292 6.52 -14.42 -14.27
N GLN A 293 6.69 -13.12 -14.37
CA GLN A 293 5.89 -12.16 -13.63
C GLN A 293 4.71 -11.72 -14.49
N PHE A 294 3.49 -11.98 -14.03
CA PHE A 294 2.26 -11.58 -14.73
C PHE A 294 1.74 -10.22 -14.26
N ILE A 295 1.97 -9.85 -12.99
CA ILE A 295 1.44 -8.64 -12.38
C ILE A 295 2.55 -7.94 -11.60
N LYS A 296 2.63 -6.61 -11.71
CA LYS A 296 3.56 -5.80 -10.90
C LYS A 296 3.05 -5.69 -9.47
N VAL A 297 3.92 -5.94 -8.50
CA VAL A 297 3.67 -5.67 -7.09
C VAL A 297 4.08 -4.24 -6.80
N LEU A 298 3.10 -3.39 -6.55
CA LEU A 298 3.30 -1.96 -6.32
C LEU A 298 3.54 -1.66 -4.83
N SER A 299 4.29 -0.60 -4.57
CA SER A 299 4.36 -0.03 -3.21
C SER A 299 2.97 0.39 -2.74
N LEU A 300 2.64 0.15 -1.46
CA LEU A 300 1.34 0.55 -0.87
C LEU A 300 1.04 2.05 -0.97
N ILE A 301 2.03 2.90 -1.25
CA ILE A 301 1.83 4.32 -1.56
C ILE A 301 1.09 4.49 -2.91
N HIS A 302 1.12 3.48 -3.78
CA HIS A 302 0.57 3.52 -5.14
C HIS A 302 -0.52 2.47 -5.39
N ILE A 303 -1.08 1.85 -4.34
CA ILE A 303 -1.90 0.67 -4.52
C ILE A 303 -3.34 0.84 -4.55
N SER A 304 -3.90 -0.01 -5.37
CA SER A 304 -5.30 -0.40 -5.37
C SER A 304 -5.59 -1.90 -5.20
N GLU A 305 -4.61 -2.82 -5.14
CA GLU A 305 -4.99 -4.25 -5.02
C GLU A 305 -3.97 -5.15 -4.28
N PRO A 306 -4.44 -6.14 -3.47
CA PRO A 306 -3.60 -7.21 -2.96
C PRO A 306 -3.31 -8.22 -4.06
N THR A 307 -2.05 -8.43 -4.38
CA THR A 307 -1.59 -9.43 -5.34
C THR A 307 -1.57 -10.81 -4.69
N ARG A 308 -2.25 -11.79 -5.28
CA ARG A 308 -2.06 -13.21 -4.95
C ARG A 308 -0.93 -13.76 -5.80
N LEU A 309 0.07 -14.32 -5.15
CA LEU A 309 1.00 -15.28 -5.77
C LEU A 309 0.35 -16.65 -5.58
N GLY A 310 -0.07 -17.25 -6.69
CA GLY A 310 -0.61 -18.60 -6.71
C GLY A 310 0.50 -19.65 -6.84
#